data_ddb2a2a6c5ec80919ec7f73202fe08da
#
_entry.id   ddb2a2a6c5ec80919ec7f73202fe08da
#
_cell.length_a   1.000
_cell.length_b   1.000
_cell.length_c   1.000
_cell.angle_alpha   90.00
_cell.angle_beta   90.00
_cell.angle_gamma   90.00
#
_symmetry.space_group_name_H-M   'P 1'
#
loop_
_entity.id
_entity.type
_entity.pdbx_description
1 polymer ?
#
loop_
_entity_poly.entity_id
_entity_poly.type
_entity_poly.pdbx_seq_one_letter_code
_entity_poly.pdbx_strand_id
1 'polypeptide(L)' 'MKKVFVNGYGSIGSRITSFLKDDPEITVIGIGKYSPDDKVNLAISKGLDVYVPEKKINDFSNYKISGS' A
#
# COMPACT_ATOMS: atom_id res chain seq x y z
N MET A 1 9.13 -15.80 9.86
CA MET A 1 8.18 -14.76 9.43
C MET A 1 8.51 -14.28 8.03
N LYS A 2 7.52 -14.24 7.17
CA LYS A 2 7.69 -13.80 5.78
C LYS A 2 7.31 -12.34 5.65
N LYS A 3 8.16 -11.58 4.95
CA LYS A 3 7.88 -10.17 4.64
C LYS A 3 7.36 -10.08 3.22
N VAL A 4 6.21 -9.42 3.06
CA VAL A 4 5.51 -9.34 1.77
C VAL A 4 5.24 -7.89 1.41
N PHE A 5 5.48 -7.55 0.15
CA PHE A 5 5.11 -6.26 -0.43
C PHE A 5 4.00 -6.52 -1.44
N VAL A 6 2.88 -5.80 -1.32
CA VAL A 6 1.74 -5.97 -2.25
C VAL A 6 1.81 -4.87 -3.30
N ASN A 7 2.10 -5.25 -4.53
CA ASN A 7 2.18 -4.31 -5.64
C ASN A 7 0.81 -4.15 -6.29
N GLY A 8 0.20 -3.00 -6.10
CA GLY A 8 -1.14 -2.71 -6.60
C GLY A 8 -2.19 -2.76 -5.50
N TYR A 9 -2.52 -1.63 -4.93
CA TYR A 9 -3.48 -1.53 -3.83
C TYR A 9 -4.78 -0.89 -4.33
N GLY A 10 -5.53 -1.64 -5.12
CA GLY A 10 -6.88 -1.30 -5.55
C GLY A 10 -7.90 -2.15 -4.80
N SER A 11 -9.07 -2.40 -5.42
CA SER A 11 -10.13 -3.18 -4.79
C SER A 11 -9.67 -4.61 -4.46
N ILE A 12 -9.02 -5.28 -5.39
CA ILE A 12 -8.54 -6.64 -5.18
C ILE A 12 -7.30 -6.65 -4.30
N GLY A 13 -6.34 -5.76 -4.58
CA GLY A 13 -5.10 -5.69 -3.79
C GLY A 13 -5.33 -5.36 -2.33
N SER A 14 -6.31 -4.50 -2.02
CA SER A 14 -6.64 -4.17 -0.64
C SER A 14 -7.24 -5.37 0.11
N ARG A 15 -8.03 -6.20 -0.58
CA ARG A 15 -8.58 -7.43 0.00
C ARG A 15 -7.49 -8.45 0.27
N ILE A 16 -6.57 -8.62 -0.67
CA ILE A 16 -5.45 -9.54 -0.52
C ILE A 16 -4.58 -9.09 0.66
N THR A 17 -4.30 -7.78 0.76
CA THR A 17 -3.50 -7.23 1.85
C THR A 17 -4.16 -7.50 3.20
N SER A 18 -5.46 -7.28 3.32
CA SER A 18 -6.19 -7.55 4.56
C SER A 18 -6.11 -9.03 4.95
N PHE A 19 -6.25 -9.91 3.95
CA PHE A 19 -6.14 -11.34 4.17
C PHE A 19 -4.74 -11.73 4.67
N LEU A 20 -3.70 -11.18 4.05
CA LEU A 20 -2.32 -11.46 4.44
C LEU A 20 -2.00 -10.95 5.83
N LYS A 21 -2.55 -9.79 6.21
CA LYS A 21 -2.31 -9.22 7.54
C LYS A 21 -2.89 -10.08 8.67
N ASP A 22 -3.89 -10.90 8.38
CA ASP A 22 -4.48 -11.80 9.37
C ASP A 22 -3.63 -13.06 9.61
N ASP A 23 -2.65 -13.30 8.75
CA ASP A 23 -1.75 -14.46 8.91
C ASP A 23 -0.61 -14.09 9.87
N PRO A 24 -0.47 -14.79 11.02
CA PRO A 24 0.54 -14.44 12.00
C PRO A 24 1.99 -14.68 11.53
N GLU A 25 2.17 -15.43 10.45
CA GLU A 25 3.50 -15.70 9.90
C GLU A 25 3.90 -14.74 8.78
N ILE A 26 3.01 -13.81 8.42
CA ILE A 26 3.26 -12.86 7.34
C ILE A 26 3.28 -11.44 7.89
N THR A 27 4.29 -10.68 7.48
CA THR A 27 4.35 -9.23 7.73
C THR A 27 4.24 -8.52 6.40
N VAL A 28 3.20 -7.71 6.23
CA VAL A 28 3.06 -6.84 5.06
C VAL A 28 3.88 -5.58 5.32
N ILE A 29 4.96 -5.41 4.57
CA ILE A 29 5.90 -4.30 4.79
C ILE A 29 5.51 -3.04 4.02
N GLY A 30 4.61 -3.14 3.06
CA GLY A 30 4.17 -1.97 2.31
C GLY A 30 3.32 -2.36 1.13
N ILE A 31 2.77 -1.36 0.49
CA ILE A 31 1.96 -1.55 -0.71
C ILE A 31 2.41 -0.57 -1.80
N GLY A 32 2.20 -0.96 -3.04
CA GLY A 32 2.44 -0.11 -4.20
C GLY A 32 1.13 0.46 -4.70
N LYS A 33 1.14 1.73 -5.05
CA LYS A 33 -0.06 2.42 -5.55
C LYS A 33 0.28 3.14 -6.84
N TYR A 34 -0.61 3.05 -7.81
CA TYR A 34 -0.41 3.67 -9.12
C TYR A 34 -1.34 4.85 -9.39
N SER A 35 -2.44 4.94 -8.67
CA SER A 35 -3.43 6.01 -8.85
C SER A 35 -3.75 6.65 -7.50
N PRO A 36 -3.82 7.99 -7.44
CA PRO A 36 -4.17 8.70 -6.21
C PRO A 36 -5.69 8.62 -5.98
N ASP A 37 -6.11 7.72 -5.12
CA ASP A 37 -7.52 7.54 -4.78
C ASP A 37 -7.68 7.27 -3.28
N ASP A 38 -8.92 7.00 -2.85
CA ASP A 38 -9.24 6.80 -1.43
C ASP A 38 -8.49 5.62 -0.80
N LYS A 39 -8.02 4.68 -1.60
CA LYS A 39 -7.26 3.53 -1.09
C LYS A 39 -5.93 3.94 -0.47
N VAL A 40 -5.35 5.08 -0.89
CA VAL A 40 -4.13 5.61 -0.27
C VAL A 40 -4.39 5.88 1.20
N ASN A 41 -5.45 6.62 1.51
CA ASN A 41 -5.78 6.95 2.89
C ASN A 41 -6.17 5.71 3.69
N LEU A 42 -6.83 4.76 3.05
CA LEU A 42 -7.15 3.48 3.69
C LEU A 42 -5.89 2.75 4.12
N ALA A 43 -4.89 2.66 3.23
CA ALA A 43 -3.63 2.00 3.55
C ALA A 43 -2.91 2.70 4.69
N ILE A 44 -2.86 4.03 4.65
CA ILE A 44 -2.22 4.82 5.71
C ILE A 44 -2.91 4.60 7.04
N SER A 45 -4.25 4.57 7.06
CA SER A 45 -5.01 4.36 8.29
C SER A 45 -4.76 2.98 8.90
N LYS A 46 -4.36 2.02 8.08
CA LYS A 46 -4.01 0.66 8.54
C LYS A 46 -2.55 0.52 8.93
N GLY A 47 -1.78 1.60 8.91
CA GLY A 47 -0.37 1.58 9.26
C GLY A 47 0.54 1.00 8.19
N LEU A 48 0.10 0.97 6.95
CA LEU A 48 0.90 0.45 5.84
C LEU A 48 1.73 1.56 5.21
N ASP A 49 2.95 1.22 4.80
CA ASP A 49 3.77 2.11 4.00
C ASP A 49 3.27 2.10 2.56
N VAL A 50 3.17 3.27 1.96
CA VAL A 50 2.67 3.43 0.59
C VAL A 50 3.80 3.90 -0.31
N TYR A 51 4.05 3.16 -1.38
CA TYR A 51 5.05 3.49 -2.38
C TYR A 51 4.39 3.71 -3.74
N VAL A 52 4.91 4.65 -4.50
CA VAL A 52 4.37 5.00 -5.82
C VAL A 52 5.51 5.03 -6.84
N PRO A 53 5.22 4.85 -8.14
CA PRO A 53 6.25 5.01 -9.17
C PRO A 53 6.85 6.42 -9.10
N GLU A 54 8.17 6.50 -9.24
CA GLU A 54 8.89 7.78 -9.13
C GLU A 54 8.28 8.86 -10.01
N LYS A 55 7.95 8.51 -11.24
CA LYS A 55 7.37 9.47 -12.20
C LYS A 55 5.95 9.91 -11.87
N LYS A 56 5.32 9.30 -10.86
CA LYS A 56 3.97 9.64 -10.42
C LYS A 56 3.93 10.32 -9.05
N ILE A 57 5.08 10.60 -8.47
CA ILE A 57 5.14 11.22 -7.13
C ILE A 57 4.32 12.51 -7.07
N ASN A 58 4.38 13.33 -8.10
CA ASN A 58 3.64 14.60 -8.12
C ASN A 58 2.13 14.41 -8.09
N ASP A 59 1.63 13.30 -8.63
CA ASP A 59 0.20 13.00 -8.61
C ASP A 59 -0.30 12.69 -7.20
N PHE A 60 0.61 12.36 -6.29
CA PHE A 60 0.29 12.02 -4.91
C PHE A 60 0.64 13.14 -3.93
N SER A 61 0.78 14.39 -4.42
CA SER A 61 1.22 15.50 -3.59
C SER A 61 0.31 15.78 -2.39
N ASN A 62 -0.97 15.40 -2.46
CA ASN A 62 -1.93 15.59 -1.37
C ASN A 62 -2.00 14.39 -0.41
N TYR A 63 -1.13 13.41 -0.60
CA TYR A 63 -1.13 12.18 0.20
C TYR A 63 0.21 11.99 0.88
N LYS A 64 0.18 11.34 2.05
CA LYS A 64 1.40 10.99 2.78
C LYS A 64 1.92 9.66 2.29
N ILE A 65 2.77 9.68 1.26
CA ILE A 65 3.40 8.47 0.75
C ILE A 65 4.74 8.24 1.46
N SER A 66 5.17 6.96 1.49
CA SER A 66 6.43 6.59 2.15
C SER A 66 7.63 6.73 1.23
N GLY A 67 7.43 6.65 -0.09
CA GLY A 67 8.52 6.79 -1.04
C GLY A 67 8.19 6.22 -2.40
N SER A 68 9.24 5.96 -3.15
CA SER A 68 9.12 5.41 -4.50
C SER A 68 10.11 4.26 -4.71
#